data_2b2c9330545a8aa343715915790e956e
#
_entry.id   2b2c9330545a8aa343715915790e956e
#
_cell.length_a   1.000
_cell.length_b   1.000
_cell.length_c   1.000
_cell.angle_alpha   90.00
_cell.angle_beta   90.00
_cell.angle_gamma   90.00
#
_symmetry.space_group_name_H-M   'P 1'
#
loop_
_entity.id
_entity.type
_entity.pdbx_description
1 polymer ?
#
loop_
_entity_poly.entity_id
_entity_poly.type
_entity_poly.pdbx_seq_one_letter_code
_entity_poly.pdbx_strand_id
1 'polypeptide(L)'
;MAIDKYDTPMLDQLESGPWPSFITGIKRLRDEHPEDRINQVTNSLLGQLEHSYETRKGYWKGGTVSVYGYGGGIIPRFSEVANAFPESKEFHTLRVQPPAGNHYSTSMLRQLADSWEKYGSGLVTFHGQTGNIMFIGTDTANTQHFFDEINDYGW
;
A
#
# COMPACT_ATOMS: atom_id res chain seq x y z
N MET A 1 29.51 7.14 -11.10
CA MET A 1 29.01 6.14 -12.07
C MET A 1 27.51 6.25 -12.06
N ALA A 2 26.87 6.53 -13.21
CA ALA A 2 25.42 6.49 -13.29
C ALA A 2 24.97 5.06 -12.98
N ILE A 3 23.97 4.92 -12.13
CA ILE A 3 23.38 3.62 -11.81
C ILE A 3 22.44 3.27 -12.94
N ASP A 4 22.56 2.05 -13.48
CA ASP A 4 21.64 1.57 -14.50
C ASP A 4 20.21 1.64 -13.95
N LYS A 5 19.29 2.24 -14.73
CA LYS A 5 17.89 2.31 -14.36
C LYS A 5 17.26 0.92 -14.43
N TYR A 6 16.55 0.54 -13.39
CA TYR A 6 15.70 -0.64 -13.47
C TYR A 6 14.54 -0.40 -14.43
N ASP A 7 14.30 -1.34 -15.34
CA ASP A 7 13.06 -1.41 -16.10
C ASP A 7 11.90 -1.81 -15.19
N THR A 8 10.75 -1.16 -15.39
CA THR A 8 9.58 -1.35 -14.53
C THR A 8 8.29 -1.57 -15.32
N PRO A 9 8.26 -2.57 -16.24
CA PRO A 9 7.11 -2.76 -17.13
C PRO A 9 5.80 -3.10 -16.40
N MET A 10 5.87 -3.77 -15.26
CA MET A 10 4.70 -4.08 -14.45
C MET A 10 4.20 -2.85 -13.69
N LEU A 11 5.10 -2.04 -13.14
CA LEU A 11 4.74 -0.81 -12.45
C LEU A 11 4.22 0.26 -13.41
N ASP A 12 4.69 0.28 -14.67
CA ASP A 12 4.22 1.20 -15.71
C ASP A 12 2.71 1.03 -15.99
N GLN A 13 2.20 -0.18 -15.82
CA GLN A 13 0.77 -0.46 -15.92
C GLN A 13 -0.04 0.23 -14.82
N LEU A 14 0.52 0.38 -13.62
CA LEU A 14 -0.14 1.08 -12.52
C LEU A 14 -0.23 2.59 -12.78
N GLU A 15 0.74 3.16 -13.48
CA GLU A 15 0.73 4.59 -13.83
C GLU A 15 -0.35 4.96 -14.86
N SER A 16 -0.78 4.00 -15.66
CA SER A 16 -1.87 4.17 -16.63
C SER A 16 -3.27 3.99 -16.01
N GLY A 17 -3.34 3.65 -14.73
CA GLY A 17 -4.60 3.45 -14.02
C GLY A 17 -5.35 4.74 -13.68
N PRO A 18 -6.55 4.64 -13.10
CA PRO A 18 -7.41 5.79 -12.80
C PRO A 18 -6.85 6.69 -11.67
N TRP A 19 -5.92 6.19 -10.90
CA TRP A 19 -5.31 6.92 -9.78
C TRP A 19 -3.85 7.27 -10.07
N PRO A 20 -3.42 8.51 -9.80
CA PRO A 20 -2.00 8.86 -9.87
C PRO A 20 -1.23 7.95 -8.89
N SER A 21 -0.48 7.01 -9.43
CA SER A 21 0.34 6.12 -8.64
C SER A 21 1.50 6.88 -7.99
N PHE A 22 1.83 6.53 -6.74
CA PHE A 22 3.06 7.01 -6.10
C PHE A 22 4.33 6.59 -6.86
N ILE A 23 4.24 5.58 -7.73
CA ILE A 23 5.31 5.14 -8.63
C ILE A 23 5.81 6.29 -9.51
N THR A 24 4.90 7.11 -10.06
CA THR A 24 5.25 8.31 -10.82
C THR A 24 6.12 9.26 -9.99
N GLY A 25 5.77 9.47 -8.73
CA GLY A 25 6.56 10.28 -7.80
C GLY A 25 7.95 9.71 -7.53
N ILE A 26 8.07 8.40 -7.36
CA ILE A 26 9.36 7.73 -7.16
C ILE A 26 10.24 7.85 -8.40
N LYS A 27 9.69 7.61 -9.59
CA LYS A 27 10.41 7.75 -10.87
C LYS A 27 10.90 9.18 -11.08
N ARG A 28 10.03 10.17 -10.79
CA ARG A 28 10.42 11.58 -10.87
C ARG A 28 11.57 11.91 -9.92
N LEU A 29 11.50 11.50 -8.65
CA LEU A 29 12.60 11.70 -7.70
C LEU A 29 13.91 11.06 -8.16
N ARG A 30 13.84 9.85 -8.72
CA ARG A 30 15.02 9.21 -9.31
C ARG A 30 15.63 10.05 -10.44
N ASP A 31 14.81 10.56 -11.34
CA ASP A 31 15.25 11.23 -12.55
C ASP A 31 15.69 12.68 -12.30
N GLU A 32 15.13 13.35 -11.31
CA GLU A 32 15.54 14.70 -10.87
C GLU A 32 16.89 14.71 -10.11
N HIS A 33 17.34 13.56 -9.58
CA HIS A 33 18.54 13.43 -8.76
C HIS A 33 19.50 12.35 -9.29
N PRO A 34 20.03 12.48 -10.54
CA PRO A 34 20.72 11.38 -11.20
C PRO A 34 22.06 10.98 -10.57
N GLU A 35 22.67 11.85 -9.77
CA GLU A 35 24.04 11.69 -9.27
C GLU A 35 24.12 11.46 -7.76
N ASP A 36 22.98 11.41 -7.05
CA ASP A 36 23.00 11.41 -5.60
C ASP A 36 22.40 10.14 -4.95
N ARG A 37 22.43 10.11 -3.63
CA ARG A 37 21.89 9.01 -2.84
C ARG A 37 20.39 8.79 -3.06
N ILE A 38 19.65 9.84 -3.40
CA ILE A 38 18.20 9.74 -3.67
C ILE A 38 17.97 8.85 -4.88
N ASN A 39 18.77 9.04 -5.95
CA ASN A 39 18.72 8.18 -7.12
C ASN A 39 18.97 6.72 -6.76
N GLN A 40 20.03 6.44 -5.97
CA GLN A 40 20.38 5.08 -5.59
C GLN A 40 19.23 4.40 -4.84
N VAL A 41 18.64 5.09 -3.87
CA VAL A 41 17.56 4.55 -3.03
C VAL A 41 16.29 4.36 -3.86
N THR A 42 15.89 5.35 -4.65
CA THR A 42 14.65 5.28 -5.45
C THR A 42 14.75 4.25 -6.57
N ASN A 43 15.92 4.13 -7.20
CA ASN A 43 16.15 3.12 -8.24
C ASN A 43 16.11 1.69 -7.65
N SER A 44 16.75 1.47 -6.51
CA SER A 44 16.69 0.19 -5.80
C SER A 44 15.26 -0.15 -5.37
N LEU A 45 14.51 0.83 -4.86
CA LEU A 45 13.13 0.65 -4.47
C LEU A 45 12.24 0.26 -5.66
N LEU A 46 12.38 0.94 -6.79
CA LEU A 46 11.63 0.60 -8.02
C LEU A 46 11.90 -0.84 -8.47
N GLY A 47 13.17 -1.28 -8.44
CA GLY A 47 13.52 -2.66 -8.77
C GLY A 47 12.89 -3.68 -7.81
N GLN A 48 12.86 -3.38 -6.51
CA GLN A 48 12.21 -4.23 -5.51
C GLN A 48 10.69 -4.28 -5.69
N LEU A 49 10.07 -3.14 -5.98
CA LEU A 49 8.62 -3.07 -6.23
C LEU A 49 8.23 -3.84 -7.48
N GLU A 50 8.98 -3.68 -8.58
CA GLU A 50 8.76 -4.44 -9.81
C GLU A 50 8.86 -5.94 -9.56
N HIS A 51 9.92 -6.38 -8.92
CA HIS A 51 10.10 -7.79 -8.57
C HIS A 51 8.98 -8.32 -7.66
N SER A 52 8.55 -7.54 -6.69
CA SER A 52 7.44 -7.91 -5.81
C SER A 52 6.12 -8.01 -6.56
N TYR A 53 5.86 -7.11 -7.49
CA TYR A 53 4.65 -7.14 -8.30
C TYR A 53 4.62 -8.31 -9.26
N GLU A 54 5.74 -8.61 -9.91
CA GLU A 54 5.90 -9.76 -10.80
C GLU A 54 5.75 -11.09 -10.05
N THR A 55 6.46 -11.24 -8.93
CA THR A 55 6.54 -12.50 -8.18
C THR A 55 5.47 -12.68 -7.12
N ARG A 56 4.74 -11.62 -6.79
CA ARG A 56 3.77 -11.56 -5.68
C ARG A 56 4.40 -11.87 -4.32
N LYS A 57 5.64 -11.44 -4.12
CA LYS A 57 6.38 -11.59 -2.85
C LYS A 57 6.65 -10.22 -2.23
N GLY A 58 6.53 -10.15 -0.91
CA GLY A 58 6.55 -8.89 -0.17
C GLY A 58 7.95 -8.33 0.16
N TYR A 59 8.94 -8.44 -0.70
CA TYR A 59 10.32 -7.95 -0.44
C TYR A 59 10.44 -6.45 -0.31
N TRP A 60 9.58 -5.72 -0.99
CA TRP A 60 9.62 -4.26 -1.05
C TRP A 60 9.29 -3.57 0.27
N LYS A 61 8.66 -4.27 1.22
CA LYS A 61 8.16 -3.66 2.46
C LYS A 61 9.22 -2.86 3.21
N GLY A 62 10.40 -3.43 3.41
CA GLY A 62 11.50 -2.76 4.12
C GLY A 62 11.97 -1.49 3.42
N GLY A 63 12.20 -1.55 2.12
CA GLY A 63 12.61 -0.41 1.30
C GLY A 63 11.55 0.68 1.23
N THR A 64 10.30 0.29 0.96
CA THR A 64 9.18 1.23 0.87
C THR A 64 8.94 1.95 2.19
N VAL A 65 8.88 1.22 3.31
CA VAL A 65 8.66 1.81 4.64
C VAL A 65 9.82 2.72 5.06
N SER A 66 11.05 2.39 4.69
CA SER A 66 12.22 3.21 5.02
C SER A 66 12.23 4.56 4.29
N VAL A 67 11.71 4.63 3.07
CA VAL A 67 11.77 5.82 2.22
C VAL A 67 10.50 6.64 2.30
N TYR A 68 9.33 5.99 2.28
CA TYR A 68 8.02 6.63 2.15
C TYR A 68 7.10 6.40 3.35
N GLY A 69 7.56 5.67 4.34
CA GLY A 69 6.72 5.21 5.44
C GLY A 69 5.64 4.25 4.92
N TYR A 70 4.45 4.32 5.50
CA TYR A 70 3.29 3.55 5.06
C TYR A 70 2.47 4.32 4.01
N GLY A 71 3.14 4.97 3.06
CA GLY A 71 2.52 5.83 2.06
C GLY A 71 1.25 5.24 1.42
N GLY A 72 0.23 6.06 1.24
CA GLY A 72 -1.05 5.66 0.67
C GLY A 72 -1.95 4.82 1.58
N GLY A 73 -1.51 4.43 2.77
CA GLY A 73 -2.31 3.68 3.73
C GLY A 73 -2.52 2.20 3.40
N ILE A 74 -2.03 1.72 2.28
CA ILE A 74 -2.19 0.33 1.83
C ILE A 74 -0.86 -0.38 1.84
N ILE A 75 -0.81 -1.54 2.49
CA ILE A 75 0.36 -2.42 2.54
C ILE A 75 -0.03 -3.71 1.83
N PRO A 76 0.38 -3.92 0.57
CA PRO A 76 0.13 -5.16 -0.13
C PRO A 76 0.85 -6.31 0.55
N ARG A 77 0.16 -7.43 0.68
CA ARG A 77 0.70 -8.68 1.21
C ARG A 77 0.24 -9.84 0.37
N PHE A 78 1.16 -10.73 0.08
CA PHE A 78 0.92 -11.94 -0.67
C PHE A 78 1.47 -13.12 0.12
N SER A 79 0.72 -14.23 0.14
CA SER A 79 1.14 -15.43 0.85
C SER A 79 2.20 -16.21 0.06
N GLU A 80 3.26 -16.61 0.73
CA GLU A 80 4.25 -17.54 0.18
C GLU A 80 3.73 -18.98 0.15
N VAL A 81 2.67 -19.27 0.88
CA VAL A 81 2.04 -20.58 1.01
C VAL A 81 0.65 -20.65 0.36
N ALA A 82 0.40 -19.81 -0.63
CA ALA A 82 -0.88 -19.74 -1.34
C ALA A 82 -1.35 -21.07 -1.93
N ASN A 83 -0.43 -21.97 -2.25
CA ASN A 83 -0.76 -23.32 -2.75
C ASN A 83 -1.43 -24.18 -1.67
N ALA A 84 -1.06 -23.99 -0.40
CA ALA A 84 -1.65 -24.71 0.72
C ALA A 84 -2.92 -24.01 1.27
N PHE A 85 -2.98 -22.68 1.14
CA PHE A 85 -4.06 -21.84 1.64
C PHE A 85 -4.48 -20.82 0.58
N PRO A 86 -5.23 -21.22 -0.44
CA PRO A 86 -5.61 -20.36 -1.57
C PRO A 86 -6.36 -19.07 -1.16
N GLU A 87 -7.16 -19.13 -0.11
CA GLU A 87 -7.93 -18.00 0.39
C GLU A 87 -7.05 -16.90 1.00
N SER A 88 -5.83 -17.24 1.42
CA SER A 88 -4.86 -16.28 1.95
C SER A 88 -3.84 -15.80 0.91
N LYS A 89 -4.08 -16.07 -0.39
CA LYS A 89 -3.18 -15.68 -1.47
C LYS A 89 -2.86 -14.19 -1.44
N GLU A 90 -3.87 -13.37 -1.21
CA GLU A 90 -3.77 -11.94 -0.98
C GLU A 90 -4.37 -11.62 0.39
N PHE A 91 -3.66 -10.84 1.19
CA PHE A 91 -4.14 -10.40 2.51
C PHE A 91 -3.62 -9.01 2.84
N HIS A 92 -4.00 -8.07 1.99
CA HIS A 92 -3.56 -6.68 2.12
C HIS A 92 -4.00 -6.07 3.45
N THR A 93 -3.21 -5.11 3.92
CA THR A 93 -3.52 -4.35 5.13
C THR A 93 -3.72 -2.90 4.76
N LEU A 94 -4.83 -2.31 5.20
CA LEU A 94 -5.12 -0.90 5.03
C LEU A 94 -4.99 -0.17 6.36
N ARG A 95 -4.59 1.09 6.32
CA ARG A 95 -4.52 1.97 7.49
C ARG A 95 -5.37 3.20 7.24
N VAL A 96 -6.33 3.43 8.11
CA VAL A 96 -7.14 4.65 8.10
C VAL A 96 -6.63 5.57 9.19
N GLN A 97 -6.29 6.80 8.81
CA GLN A 97 -5.82 7.82 9.74
C GLN A 97 -6.98 8.31 10.61
N PRO A 98 -6.71 8.67 11.88
CA PRO A 98 -7.72 9.27 12.71
C PRO A 98 -8.10 10.67 12.19
N PRO A 99 -9.32 11.14 12.47
CA PRO A 99 -9.69 12.53 12.29
C PRO A 99 -8.80 13.47 13.12
N ALA A 100 -8.86 14.75 12.84
CA ALA A 100 -8.17 15.76 13.65
C ALA A 100 -8.52 15.60 15.14
N GLY A 101 -7.51 15.58 15.99
CA GLY A 101 -7.67 15.36 17.42
C GLY A 101 -7.62 13.89 17.87
N ASN A 102 -7.39 12.96 16.96
CA ASN A 102 -7.25 11.51 17.23
C ASN A 102 -8.46 10.86 17.93
N HIS A 103 -9.66 11.35 17.66
CA HIS A 103 -10.89 10.82 18.24
C HIS A 103 -11.80 10.26 17.16
N TYR A 104 -12.28 9.04 17.39
CA TYR A 104 -13.31 8.41 16.58
C TYR A 104 -14.64 8.45 17.34
N SER A 105 -15.71 8.91 16.72
CA SER A 105 -17.03 8.71 17.25
C SER A 105 -17.48 7.26 17.08
N THR A 106 -18.45 6.82 17.86
CA THR A 106 -19.03 5.48 17.71
C THR A 106 -19.64 5.27 16.32
N SER A 107 -20.24 6.31 15.73
CA SER A 107 -20.79 6.24 14.37
C SER A 107 -19.69 6.04 13.32
N MET A 108 -18.57 6.75 13.42
CA MET A 108 -17.42 6.58 12.55
C MET A 108 -16.83 5.18 12.62
N LEU A 109 -16.65 4.66 13.84
CA LEU A 109 -16.15 3.29 14.03
C LEU A 109 -17.10 2.25 13.45
N ARG A 110 -18.42 2.45 13.58
CA ARG A 110 -19.41 1.55 12.96
C ARG A 110 -19.35 1.59 11.44
N GLN A 111 -19.30 2.77 10.83
CA GLN A 111 -19.15 2.89 9.37
C GLN A 111 -17.93 2.12 8.86
N LEU A 112 -16.78 2.33 9.50
CA LEU A 112 -15.55 1.63 9.11
C LEU A 112 -15.68 0.11 9.31
N ALA A 113 -16.25 -0.33 10.41
CA ALA A 113 -16.45 -1.76 10.70
C ALA A 113 -17.41 -2.41 9.70
N ASP A 114 -18.55 -1.76 9.43
CA ASP A 114 -19.57 -2.26 8.51
C ASP A 114 -19.02 -2.35 7.07
N SER A 115 -18.24 -1.36 6.63
CA SER A 115 -17.55 -1.43 5.34
C SER A 115 -16.48 -2.52 5.32
N TRP A 116 -15.73 -2.68 6.41
CA TRP A 116 -14.69 -3.71 6.46
C TRP A 116 -15.27 -5.14 6.50
N GLU A 117 -16.44 -5.33 7.09
CA GLU A 117 -17.14 -6.62 7.08
C GLU A 117 -17.54 -7.04 5.66
N LYS A 118 -17.82 -6.07 4.75
CA LYS A 118 -18.14 -6.36 3.35
C LYS A 118 -16.92 -6.75 2.52
N TYR A 119 -15.80 -6.08 2.75
CA TYR A 119 -14.65 -6.11 1.83
C TYR A 119 -13.40 -6.75 2.40
N GLY A 120 -13.42 -7.16 3.64
CA GLY A 120 -12.25 -7.73 4.32
C GLY A 120 -12.57 -8.88 5.25
N SER A 121 -11.56 -9.29 5.99
CA SER A 121 -11.63 -10.43 6.90
C SER A 121 -12.43 -10.17 8.20
N GLY A 122 -12.82 -8.93 8.45
CA GLY A 122 -13.38 -8.51 9.75
C GLY A 122 -12.32 -8.21 10.82
N LEU A 123 -11.05 -8.53 10.59
CA LEU A 123 -9.99 -8.30 11.56
C LEU A 123 -9.51 -6.84 11.52
N VAL A 124 -9.54 -6.20 12.68
CA VAL A 124 -9.03 -4.83 12.87
C VAL A 124 -8.11 -4.76 14.08
N THR A 125 -7.18 -3.81 14.05
CA THR A 125 -6.34 -3.47 15.20
C THR A 125 -6.17 -1.97 15.31
N PHE A 126 -6.10 -1.47 16.53
CA PHE A 126 -5.82 -0.09 16.81
C PHE A 126 -4.31 0.11 17.01
N HIS A 127 -3.74 1.01 16.23
CA HIS A 127 -2.32 1.32 16.32
C HIS A 127 -2.12 2.45 17.34
N GLY A 128 -1.74 2.09 18.56
CA GLY A 128 -1.69 3.00 19.70
C GLY A 128 -0.79 4.21 19.51
N GLN A 129 0.35 4.05 18.85
CA GLN A 129 1.34 5.12 18.69
C GLN A 129 0.86 6.25 17.76
N THR A 130 0.13 5.92 16.71
CA THR A 130 -0.32 6.88 15.68
C THR A 130 -1.82 7.10 15.68
N GLY A 131 -2.57 6.37 16.49
CA GLY A 131 -4.03 6.45 16.61
C GLY A 131 -4.81 5.94 15.41
N ASN A 132 -4.16 5.41 14.37
CA ASN A 132 -4.87 4.88 13.21
C ASN A 132 -5.41 3.47 13.42
N ILE A 133 -6.39 3.12 12.61
CA ILE A 133 -6.96 1.78 12.56
C ILE A 133 -6.30 1.01 11.42
N MET A 134 -5.89 -0.21 11.70
CA MET A 134 -5.36 -1.14 10.70
C MET A 134 -6.42 -2.19 10.41
N PHE A 135 -6.80 -2.30 9.16
CA PHE A 135 -7.72 -3.28 8.60
C PHE A 135 -6.89 -4.38 7.94
N ILE A 136 -7.03 -5.61 8.39
CA ILE A 136 -6.10 -6.69 8.08
C ILE A 136 -6.80 -7.80 7.29
N GLY A 137 -6.32 -8.06 6.10
CA GLY A 137 -6.75 -9.21 5.30
C GLY A 137 -7.88 -8.90 4.31
N THR A 138 -7.49 -8.47 3.12
CA THR A 138 -8.36 -8.33 1.95
C THR A 138 -7.55 -8.59 0.67
N ASP A 139 -8.22 -8.73 -0.44
CA ASP A 139 -7.61 -8.85 -1.76
C ASP A 139 -7.52 -7.50 -2.50
N THR A 140 -6.89 -7.50 -3.66
CA THR A 140 -6.68 -6.30 -4.48
C THR A 140 -8.00 -5.65 -4.92
N ALA A 141 -8.99 -6.45 -5.34
CA ALA A 141 -10.28 -5.93 -5.81
C ALA A 141 -11.08 -5.28 -4.67
N ASN A 142 -11.18 -5.97 -3.55
CA ASN A 142 -11.89 -5.47 -2.38
C ASN A 142 -11.19 -4.28 -1.72
N THR A 143 -9.86 -4.16 -1.85
CA THR A 143 -9.12 -2.97 -1.43
C THR A 143 -9.67 -1.71 -2.09
N GLN A 144 -9.91 -1.75 -3.41
CA GLN A 144 -10.47 -0.60 -4.14
C GLN A 144 -11.91 -0.29 -3.68
N HIS A 145 -12.74 -1.30 -3.57
CA HIS A 145 -14.12 -1.12 -3.11
C HIS A 145 -14.21 -0.52 -1.70
N PHE A 146 -13.39 -1.01 -0.77
CA PHE A 146 -13.31 -0.44 0.57
C PHE A 146 -12.85 1.02 0.54
N PHE A 147 -11.80 1.31 -0.23
CA PHE A 147 -11.28 2.66 -0.38
C PHE A 147 -12.35 3.62 -0.92
N ASP A 148 -13.08 3.23 -1.97
CA ASP A 148 -14.12 4.06 -2.57
C ASP A 148 -15.25 4.33 -1.57
N GLU A 149 -15.74 3.29 -0.88
CA GLU A 149 -16.83 3.43 0.11
C GLU A 149 -16.45 4.35 1.28
N ILE A 150 -15.24 4.22 1.84
CA ILE A 150 -14.83 5.10 2.94
C ILE A 150 -14.61 6.54 2.48
N ASN A 151 -14.15 6.76 1.25
CA ASN A 151 -14.04 8.12 0.70
C ASN A 151 -15.42 8.77 0.48
N ASP A 152 -16.43 7.99 0.10
CA ASP A 152 -17.82 8.48 0.01
C ASP A 152 -18.36 8.94 1.38
N TYR A 153 -17.85 8.38 2.46
CA TYR A 153 -18.16 8.83 3.83
C TYR A 153 -17.31 10.05 4.28
N GLY A 154 -16.32 10.45 3.47
CA GLY A 154 -15.44 11.58 3.76
C GLY A 154 -14.19 11.24 4.58
N TRP A 155 -13.73 10.01 4.53
CA TRP A 155 -12.48 9.54 5.15
C TRP A 155 -11.25 9.88 4.32
#